data_ab6d54e5d688d901ba51d6704a18475c
#
_entry.id   ab6d54e5d688d901ba51d6704a18475c
#
_cell.length_a   1.000
_cell.length_b   1.000
_cell.length_c   1.000
_cell.angle_alpha   90.00
_cell.angle_beta   90.00
_cell.angle_gamma   90.00
#
_symmetry.space_group_name_H-M   'P 1'
#
loop_
_entity.id
_entity.type
_entity.pdbx_description
1 polymer ?
#
loop_
_entity_poly.entity_id
_entity_poly.type
_entity_poly.pdbx_seq_one_letter_code
_entity_poly.pdbx_strand_id
1 'polypeptide(L)'
;MRVGRLWIGPPWEDPPADALAVVVDPGRAFGTGAHPTTRLCLEALLELEPGSLLDVGCGSGVLMIAAALLGYAPVTGVDTDPAAVEAARANAAANRVEIDARQADGAGAPLPEAEVTVANISLEGVVALQPRSAVVVTSGYLVSERPELPGFRHEIRRQLDGWAADVYRRESQ
;
A
#
# COMPACT_ATOMS: atom_id res chain seq x y z
N MET A 1 9.65 12.85 1.94
CA MET A 1 8.71 13.09 0.79
C MET A 1 7.37 13.55 1.33
N ARG A 2 6.70 14.54 0.69
CA ARG A 2 5.34 14.97 1.07
C ARG A 2 4.30 14.52 0.03
N VAL A 3 3.17 13.98 0.50
CA VAL A 3 2.02 13.57 -0.31
C VAL A 3 0.75 14.03 0.40
N GLY A 4 0.12 15.08 -0.09
CA GLY A 4 -0.99 15.73 0.59
C GLY A 4 -0.63 16.09 2.03
N ARG A 5 -1.41 15.60 3.01
CA ARG A 5 -1.15 15.79 4.45
C ARG A 5 -0.15 14.82 5.06
N LEU A 6 0.34 13.83 4.29
CA LEU A 6 1.34 12.88 4.75
C LEU A 6 2.76 13.41 4.50
N TRP A 7 3.67 13.14 5.42
CA TRP A 7 5.11 13.23 5.24
C TRP A 7 5.74 11.87 5.47
N ILE A 8 6.55 11.42 4.54
CA ILE A 8 7.25 10.14 4.61
C ILE A 8 8.74 10.42 4.65
N GLY A 9 9.40 9.94 5.68
CA GLY A 9 10.84 10.13 5.83
C GLY A 9 11.48 9.20 6.84
N PRO A 10 12.82 9.25 6.92
CA PRO A 10 13.58 8.42 7.86
C PRO A 10 13.54 8.99 9.28
N PRO A 11 13.90 8.20 10.31
CA PRO A 11 13.82 8.61 11.71
C PRO A 11 14.77 9.74 12.13
N TRP A 12 15.72 10.12 11.30
CA TRP A 12 16.67 11.21 11.55
C TRP A 12 16.28 12.54 10.88
N GLU A 13 15.16 12.59 10.18
CA GLU A 13 14.61 13.81 9.62
C GLU A 13 13.38 14.26 10.43
N ASP A 14 13.32 15.54 10.73
CA ASP A 14 12.16 16.12 11.43
C ASP A 14 11.00 16.34 10.45
N PRO A 15 9.81 15.79 10.74
CA PRO A 15 8.63 16.04 9.92
C PRO A 15 8.13 17.48 10.09
N PRO A 16 7.50 18.05 9.04
CA PRO A 16 6.77 19.31 9.18
C PRO A 16 5.68 19.22 10.23
N ALA A 17 5.50 20.26 11.04
CA ALA A 17 4.55 20.28 12.16
C ALA A 17 3.08 20.12 11.73
N ASP A 18 2.76 20.41 10.46
CA ASP A 18 1.43 20.35 9.87
C ASP A 18 1.16 19.03 9.12
N ALA A 19 2.07 18.05 9.21
CA ALA A 19 1.97 16.78 8.48
C ALA A 19 1.72 15.59 9.43
N LEU A 20 1.00 14.58 8.91
CA LEU A 20 0.98 13.24 9.49
C LEU A 20 2.28 12.53 9.11
N ALA A 21 3.14 12.31 10.09
CA ALA A 21 4.46 11.74 9.87
C ALA A 21 4.39 10.21 9.75
N VAL A 22 4.85 9.70 8.63
CA VAL A 22 5.12 8.26 8.39
C VAL A 22 6.64 8.08 8.44
N VAL A 23 7.14 7.61 9.56
CA VAL A 23 8.59 7.41 9.79
C VAL A 23 8.94 5.97 9.40
N VAL A 24 9.80 5.80 8.40
CA VAL A 24 10.24 4.50 7.90
C VAL A 24 11.77 4.42 7.91
N ASP A 25 12.31 3.40 8.56
CA ASP A 25 13.74 3.12 8.53
C ASP A 25 14.12 2.45 7.19
N PRO A 26 14.90 3.13 6.32
CA PRO A 26 15.26 2.60 5.00
C PRO A 26 16.23 1.41 5.07
N GLY A 27 16.85 1.15 6.21
CA GLY A 27 17.82 0.06 6.40
C GLY A 27 17.21 -1.32 6.63
N ARG A 28 15.88 -1.42 6.79
CA ARG A 28 15.26 -2.68 7.25
C ARG A 28 14.51 -3.47 6.17
N ALA A 29 14.03 -2.84 5.10
CA ALA A 29 13.33 -3.52 4.00
C ALA A 29 13.23 -2.65 2.75
N PHE A 30 12.88 -3.27 1.63
CA PHE A 30 12.56 -2.55 0.39
C PHE A 30 11.33 -1.65 0.60
N GLY A 31 11.39 -0.43 0.06
CA GLY A 31 10.28 0.53 0.16
C GLY A 31 10.56 1.67 1.16
N THR A 32 11.55 2.51 0.86
CA THR A 32 11.87 3.73 1.64
C THR A 32 10.77 4.79 1.61
N GLY A 33 9.68 4.53 0.89
CA GLY A 33 8.59 5.47 0.67
C GLY A 33 8.84 6.52 -0.40
N ALA A 34 10.07 6.69 -0.88
CA ALA A 34 10.42 7.73 -1.85
C ALA A 34 10.14 7.35 -3.32
N HIS A 35 9.81 6.08 -3.60
CA HIS A 35 9.58 5.62 -4.96
C HIS A 35 8.26 6.20 -5.54
N PRO A 36 8.21 6.55 -6.85
CA PRO A 36 6.99 7.07 -7.49
C PRO A 36 5.75 6.20 -7.28
N THR A 37 5.89 4.86 -7.33
CA THR A 37 4.77 3.93 -7.11
C THR A 37 4.16 4.03 -5.71
N THR A 38 5.00 4.21 -4.68
CA THR A 38 4.53 4.44 -3.30
C THR A 38 3.75 5.75 -3.22
N ARG A 39 4.26 6.81 -3.83
CA ARG A 39 3.58 8.10 -3.89
C ARG A 39 2.20 7.98 -4.54
N LEU A 40 2.12 7.30 -5.69
CA LEU A 40 0.86 7.10 -6.42
C LEU A 40 -0.17 6.31 -5.59
N CYS A 41 0.27 5.27 -4.86
CA CYS A 41 -0.62 4.54 -3.94
C CYS A 41 -1.11 5.43 -2.79
N LEU A 42 -0.23 6.24 -2.19
CA LEU A 42 -0.60 7.17 -1.12
C LEU A 42 -1.59 8.24 -1.59
N GLU A 43 -1.42 8.77 -2.80
CA GLU A 43 -2.37 9.70 -3.42
C GLU A 43 -3.74 9.05 -3.62
N ALA A 44 -3.79 7.77 -4.01
CA ALA A 44 -5.04 7.03 -4.11
C ALA A 44 -5.71 6.83 -2.74
N LEU A 45 -4.96 6.42 -1.71
CA LEU A 45 -5.48 6.20 -0.35
C LEU A 45 -5.99 7.50 0.30
N LEU A 46 -5.42 8.66 -0.04
CA LEU A 46 -5.88 9.97 0.45
C LEU A 46 -7.26 10.37 -0.08
N GLU A 47 -7.68 9.83 -1.21
CA GLU A 47 -8.95 10.17 -1.87
C GLU A 47 -10.05 9.14 -1.61
N LEU A 48 -9.70 7.95 -1.12
CA LEU A 48 -10.67 6.91 -0.77
C LEU A 48 -11.22 7.13 0.63
N GLU A 49 -12.46 6.68 0.85
CA GLU A 49 -13.05 6.63 2.20
C GLU A 49 -12.34 5.55 3.03
N PRO A 50 -11.89 5.89 4.24
CA PRO A 50 -11.26 4.91 5.12
C PRO A 50 -12.21 3.79 5.53
N GLY A 51 -11.70 2.57 5.47
CA GLY A 51 -12.36 1.34 5.91
C GLY A 51 -11.30 0.32 6.31
N SER A 52 -11.61 -0.96 6.31
CA SER A 52 -10.61 -2.01 6.47
C SER A 52 -9.67 -2.05 5.27
N LEU A 53 -8.35 -2.23 5.52
CA LEU A 53 -7.34 -2.23 4.47
C LEU A 53 -6.47 -3.49 4.52
N LEU A 54 -6.20 -4.05 3.34
CA LEU A 54 -5.22 -5.10 3.12
C LEU A 54 -4.10 -4.57 2.22
N ASP A 55 -2.85 -4.68 2.67
CA ASP A 55 -1.64 -4.38 1.89
C ASP A 55 -0.97 -5.69 1.44
N VAL A 56 -0.90 -5.93 0.14
CA VAL A 56 -0.27 -7.12 -0.45
C VAL A 56 1.13 -6.77 -0.94
N GLY A 57 2.14 -7.46 -0.39
CA GLY A 57 3.54 -7.09 -0.56
C GLY A 57 3.89 -5.87 0.28
N CYS A 58 3.60 -5.93 1.58
CA CYS A 58 3.64 -4.76 2.46
C CYS A 58 5.05 -4.17 2.68
N GLY A 59 6.11 -4.92 2.41
CA GLY A 59 7.49 -4.45 2.50
C GLY A 59 7.80 -3.80 3.86
N SER A 60 8.26 -2.55 3.82
CA SER A 60 8.55 -1.76 5.02
C SER A 60 7.31 -1.38 5.86
N GLY A 61 6.11 -1.63 5.36
CA GLY A 61 4.85 -1.22 5.98
C GLY A 61 4.46 0.23 5.74
N VAL A 62 5.12 0.94 4.84
CA VAL A 62 4.87 2.37 4.60
C VAL A 62 3.42 2.68 4.26
N LEU A 63 2.78 1.87 3.40
CA LEU A 63 1.37 2.06 3.02
C LEU A 63 0.43 1.71 4.16
N MET A 64 0.73 0.65 4.92
CA MET A 64 -0.03 0.26 6.11
C MET A 64 -0.02 1.35 7.18
N ILE A 65 1.16 1.90 7.49
CA ILE A 65 1.32 2.97 8.49
C ILE A 65 0.58 4.23 8.04
N ALA A 66 0.75 4.62 6.78
CA ALA A 66 0.03 5.75 6.21
C ALA A 66 -1.49 5.55 6.29
N ALA A 67 -1.99 4.37 5.92
CA ALA A 67 -3.40 4.03 5.99
C ALA A 67 -3.94 4.13 7.43
N ALA A 68 -3.23 3.56 8.42
CA ALA A 68 -3.62 3.66 9.83
C ALA A 68 -3.71 5.11 10.30
N LEU A 69 -2.73 5.96 9.95
CA LEU A 69 -2.74 7.39 10.25
C LEU A 69 -3.86 8.16 9.53
N LEU A 70 -4.32 7.67 8.39
CA LEU A 70 -5.46 8.23 7.65
C LEU A 70 -6.82 7.77 8.18
N GLY A 71 -6.85 6.85 9.14
CA GLY A 71 -8.07 6.36 9.78
C GLY A 71 -8.60 5.04 9.23
N TYR A 72 -7.84 4.35 8.37
CA TYR A 72 -8.18 2.99 7.97
C TYR A 72 -8.03 2.03 9.16
N ALA A 73 -9.02 1.16 9.37
CA ALA A 73 -9.00 0.15 10.44
C ALA A 73 -10.00 -0.98 10.16
N PRO A 74 -9.64 -2.25 10.42
CA PRO A 74 -8.30 -2.73 10.71
C PRO A 74 -7.38 -2.63 9.49
N VAL A 75 -6.07 -2.53 9.73
CA VAL A 75 -5.03 -2.56 8.69
C VAL A 75 -4.26 -3.87 8.79
N THR A 76 -4.37 -4.68 7.76
CA THR A 76 -3.65 -5.96 7.63
C THR A 76 -2.67 -5.89 6.45
N GLY A 77 -1.54 -6.54 6.55
CA GLY A 77 -0.59 -6.67 5.45
C GLY A 77 -0.02 -8.08 5.35
N VAL A 78 0.32 -8.48 4.14
CA VAL A 78 1.00 -9.75 3.87
C VAL A 78 2.25 -9.52 3.03
N ASP A 79 3.28 -10.30 3.30
CA ASP A 79 4.50 -10.35 2.49
C ASP A 79 5.07 -11.78 2.51
N THR A 80 5.73 -12.18 1.44
CA THR A 80 6.41 -13.48 1.35
C THR A 80 7.71 -13.51 2.16
N ASP A 81 8.35 -12.34 2.30
CA ASP A 81 9.60 -12.19 3.03
C ASP A 81 9.35 -11.95 4.53
N PRO A 82 9.77 -12.86 5.42
CA PRO A 82 9.65 -12.66 6.86
C PRO A 82 10.40 -11.41 7.35
N ALA A 83 11.48 -11.00 6.70
CA ALA A 83 12.21 -9.79 7.07
C ALA A 83 11.39 -8.52 6.77
N ALA A 84 10.61 -8.52 5.69
CA ALA A 84 9.67 -7.44 5.39
C ALA A 84 8.57 -7.35 6.47
N VAL A 85 8.00 -8.48 6.88
CA VAL A 85 6.99 -8.53 7.95
C VAL A 85 7.53 -7.98 9.27
N GLU A 86 8.76 -8.35 9.65
CA GLU A 86 9.41 -7.81 10.84
C GLU A 86 9.66 -6.31 10.73
N ALA A 87 10.13 -5.84 9.56
CA ALA A 87 10.33 -4.42 9.30
C ALA A 87 9.03 -3.61 9.41
N ALA A 88 7.95 -4.10 8.80
CA ALA A 88 6.63 -3.48 8.87
C ALA A 88 6.15 -3.34 10.33
N ARG A 89 6.28 -4.39 11.13
CA ARG A 89 5.92 -4.37 12.56
C ARG A 89 6.78 -3.38 13.36
N ALA A 90 8.09 -3.36 13.13
CA ALA A 90 9.01 -2.46 13.82
C ALA A 90 8.71 -0.98 13.46
N ASN A 91 8.49 -0.69 12.16
CA ASN A 91 8.13 0.64 11.70
C ASN A 91 6.75 1.08 12.24
N ALA A 92 5.76 0.19 12.28
CA ALA A 92 4.45 0.49 12.86
C ALA A 92 4.55 0.84 14.36
N ALA A 93 5.33 0.07 15.11
CA ALA A 93 5.59 0.37 16.53
C ALA A 93 6.25 1.74 16.73
N ALA A 94 7.24 2.09 15.88
CA ALA A 94 7.89 3.39 15.91
C ALA A 94 6.93 4.55 15.61
N ASN A 95 5.93 4.32 14.75
CA ASN A 95 4.85 5.28 14.43
C ASN A 95 3.67 5.22 15.40
N ARG A 96 3.66 4.32 16.38
CA ARG A 96 2.58 4.13 17.36
C ARG A 96 1.23 3.84 16.71
N VAL A 97 1.22 3.08 15.62
CA VAL A 97 0.01 2.61 14.95
C VAL A 97 -0.16 1.10 15.10
N GLU A 98 -1.40 0.64 15.13
CA GLU A 98 -1.73 -0.78 15.16
C GLU A 98 -1.90 -1.31 13.73
N ILE A 99 -1.16 -2.35 13.40
CA ILE A 99 -1.26 -3.08 12.15
C ILE A 99 -1.07 -4.58 12.40
N ASP A 100 -1.58 -5.41 11.50
CA ASP A 100 -1.37 -6.86 11.53
C ASP A 100 -0.61 -7.29 10.27
N ALA A 101 0.70 -7.43 10.38
CA ALA A 101 1.55 -7.91 9.30
C ALA A 101 1.83 -9.42 9.45
N ARG A 102 1.63 -10.20 8.38
CA ARG A 102 1.78 -11.65 8.36
C ARG A 102 2.62 -12.11 7.18
N GLN A 103 3.38 -13.19 7.39
CA GLN A 103 4.03 -13.87 6.27
C GLN A 103 2.99 -14.70 5.52
N ALA A 104 2.73 -14.36 4.26
CA ALA A 104 1.86 -15.12 3.36
C ALA A 104 2.15 -14.77 1.90
N ASP A 105 1.85 -15.71 1.00
CA ASP A 105 1.86 -15.46 -0.43
C ASP A 105 0.52 -14.86 -0.87
N GLY A 106 0.56 -13.63 -1.35
CA GLY A 106 -0.63 -12.92 -1.84
C GLY A 106 -1.24 -13.50 -3.12
N ALA A 107 -0.47 -14.31 -3.86
CA ALA A 107 -0.91 -14.91 -5.13
C ALA A 107 -1.45 -16.35 -4.98
N GLY A 108 -1.07 -17.07 -3.93
CA GLY A 108 -1.32 -18.51 -3.78
C GLY A 108 -2.37 -18.92 -2.74
N ALA A 109 -2.83 -18.00 -1.90
CA ALA A 109 -3.79 -18.27 -0.84
C ALA A 109 -4.97 -17.29 -0.89
N PRO A 110 -6.14 -17.66 -0.35
CA PRO A 110 -7.23 -16.71 -0.20
C PRO A 110 -6.79 -15.51 0.65
N LEU A 111 -6.84 -14.33 0.07
CA LEU A 111 -6.53 -13.10 0.77
C LEU A 111 -7.60 -12.80 1.84
N PRO A 112 -7.22 -12.17 2.97
CA PRO A 112 -8.19 -11.63 3.92
C PRO A 112 -9.19 -10.70 3.22
N GLU A 113 -10.41 -10.66 3.73
CA GLU A 113 -11.39 -9.69 3.28
C GLU A 113 -11.06 -8.30 3.84
N ALA A 114 -11.17 -7.29 2.99
CA ALA A 114 -11.03 -5.89 3.36
C ALA A 114 -11.91 -5.03 2.45
N GLU A 115 -12.21 -3.81 2.84
CA GLU A 115 -12.93 -2.87 1.97
C GLU A 115 -12.02 -2.34 0.87
N VAL A 116 -10.74 -2.13 1.20
CA VAL A 116 -9.71 -1.67 0.28
C VAL A 116 -8.53 -2.64 0.29
N THR A 117 -8.09 -3.09 -0.88
CA THR A 117 -6.79 -3.76 -1.05
C THR A 117 -5.84 -2.81 -1.77
N VAL A 118 -4.63 -2.65 -1.25
CA VAL A 118 -3.53 -2.00 -1.97
C VAL A 118 -2.45 -3.02 -2.26
N ALA A 119 -1.85 -2.96 -3.47
CA ALA A 119 -0.76 -3.83 -3.88
C ALA A 119 0.24 -3.03 -4.73
N ASN A 120 1.38 -2.71 -4.15
CA ASN A 120 2.49 -2.06 -4.83
C ASN A 120 3.58 -3.10 -5.11
N ILE A 121 3.31 -3.98 -6.08
CA ILE A 121 4.12 -5.16 -6.43
C ILE A 121 4.33 -5.25 -7.94
N SER A 122 5.06 -6.26 -8.41
CA SER A 122 5.27 -6.47 -9.84
C SER A 122 3.96 -6.68 -10.62
N LEU A 123 3.97 -6.36 -11.91
CA LEU A 123 2.82 -6.60 -12.80
C LEU A 123 2.31 -8.04 -12.72
N GLU A 124 3.22 -9.02 -12.71
CA GLU A 124 2.87 -10.44 -12.60
C GLU A 124 2.11 -10.73 -11.29
N GLY A 125 2.58 -10.15 -10.18
CA GLY A 125 1.90 -10.24 -8.89
C GLY A 125 0.50 -9.62 -8.92
N VAL A 126 0.37 -8.43 -9.52
CA VAL A 126 -0.92 -7.74 -9.67
C VAL A 126 -1.92 -8.57 -10.48
N VAL A 127 -1.50 -9.14 -11.62
CA VAL A 127 -2.37 -9.96 -12.48
C VAL A 127 -2.79 -11.28 -11.79
N ALA A 128 -1.96 -11.79 -10.89
CA ALA A 128 -2.26 -12.99 -10.12
C ALA A 128 -3.15 -12.76 -8.90
N LEU A 129 -3.44 -11.50 -8.53
CA LEU A 129 -4.26 -11.17 -7.37
C LEU A 129 -5.70 -11.68 -7.52
N GLN A 130 -6.21 -12.21 -6.42
CA GLN A 130 -7.64 -12.54 -6.26
C GLN A 130 -8.22 -11.78 -5.06
N PRO A 131 -8.33 -10.45 -5.15
CA PRO A 131 -8.75 -9.63 -4.03
C PRO A 131 -10.23 -9.85 -3.71
N ARG A 132 -10.55 -9.79 -2.41
CA ARG A 132 -11.92 -9.93 -1.89
C ARG A 132 -12.45 -8.60 -1.37
N SER A 133 -12.01 -7.51 -1.98
CA SER A 133 -12.30 -6.13 -1.59
C SER A 133 -13.30 -5.46 -2.53
N ALA A 134 -13.91 -4.38 -2.07
CA ALA A 134 -14.76 -3.52 -2.91
C ALA A 134 -13.90 -2.64 -3.84
N VAL A 135 -12.75 -2.17 -3.32
CA VAL A 135 -11.81 -1.31 -4.05
C VAL A 135 -10.42 -1.94 -4.04
N VAL A 136 -9.72 -1.84 -5.17
CA VAL A 136 -8.34 -2.31 -5.30
C VAL A 136 -7.48 -1.19 -5.88
N VAL A 137 -6.37 -0.89 -5.23
CA VAL A 137 -5.32 0.03 -5.70
C VAL A 137 -4.10 -0.79 -6.06
N THR A 138 -3.60 -0.67 -7.27
CA THR A 138 -2.41 -1.39 -7.72
C THR A 138 -1.36 -0.44 -8.25
N SER A 139 -0.08 -0.79 -8.09
CA SER A 139 1.07 -0.10 -8.67
C SER A 139 2.27 -1.05 -8.70
N GLY A 140 3.43 -0.57 -9.19
CA GLY A 140 4.65 -1.36 -9.31
C GLY A 140 4.95 -1.78 -10.75
N TYR A 141 4.32 -1.14 -11.72
CA TYR A 141 4.46 -1.38 -13.15
C TYR A 141 4.53 -0.07 -13.94
N LEU A 142 4.97 -0.16 -15.20
CA LEU A 142 5.20 1.00 -16.06
C LEU A 142 3.89 1.55 -16.66
N VAL A 143 3.94 2.79 -17.13
CA VAL A 143 2.79 3.46 -17.80
C VAL A 143 2.32 2.74 -19.07
N SER A 144 3.20 1.98 -19.71
CA SER A 144 2.87 1.16 -20.90
C SER A 144 2.10 -0.11 -20.56
N GLU A 145 2.16 -0.56 -19.30
CA GLU A 145 1.53 -1.79 -18.82
C GLU A 145 0.13 -1.48 -18.30
N ARG A 146 -0.84 -2.33 -18.61
CA ARG A 146 -2.25 -2.14 -18.23
C ARG A 146 -2.81 -3.46 -17.69
N PRO A 147 -2.63 -3.72 -16.38
CA PRO A 147 -3.22 -4.90 -15.77
C PRO A 147 -4.74 -4.85 -15.81
N GLU A 148 -5.36 -6.01 -16.01
CA GLU A 148 -6.80 -6.20 -15.88
C GLU A 148 -7.05 -7.10 -14.67
N LEU A 149 -8.03 -6.74 -13.86
CA LEU A 149 -8.46 -7.53 -12.72
C LEU A 149 -9.85 -8.11 -13.00
N PRO A 150 -9.99 -9.43 -13.19
CA PRO A 150 -11.30 -10.06 -13.45
C PRO A 150 -12.31 -9.74 -12.35
N GLY A 151 -13.51 -9.33 -12.73
CA GLY A 151 -14.58 -8.93 -11.80
C GLY A 151 -14.45 -7.53 -11.21
N PHE A 152 -13.54 -6.73 -11.75
CA PHE A 152 -13.36 -5.34 -11.36
C PHE A 152 -13.39 -4.42 -12.58
N ARG A 153 -14.03 -3.27 -12.43
CA ARG A 153 -14.00 -2.17 -13.38
C ARG A 153 -12.87 -1.22 -13.03
N HIS A 154 -12.05 -0.89 -14.01
CA HIS A 154 -11.05 0.18 -13.89
C HIS A 154 -11.74 1.55 -13.75
N GLU A 155 -11.33 2.36 -12.77
CA GLU A 155 -11.91 3.68 -12.52
C GLU A 155 -10.93 4.82 -12.76
N ILE A 156 -9.73 4.73 -12.19
CA ILE A 156 -8.77 5.83 -12.19
C ILE A 156 -7.37 5.28 -12.48
N ARG A 157 -6.63 6.01 -13.32
CA ARG A 157 -5.21 5.78 -13.53
C ARG A 157 -4.42 7.03 -13.21
N ARG A 158 -3.37 6.86 -12.39
CA ARG A 158 -2.37 7.88 -12.08
C ARG A 158 -1.04 7.49 -12.68
N GLN A 159 -0.23 8.51 -13.03
CA GLN A 159 1.09 8.29 -13.63
C GLN A 159 2.09 9.30 -13.05
N LEU A 160 3.31 8.82 -12.78
CA LEU A 160 4.42 9.64 -12.30
C LEU A 160 5.74 8.99 -12.69
N ASP A 161 6.62 9.76 -13.34
CA ASP A 161 7.99 9.36 -13.69
C ASP A 161 8.07 7.99 -14.39
N GLY A 162 7.15 7.72 -15.33
CA GLY A 162 7.11 6.47 -16.10
C GLY A 162 6.40 5.30 -15.39
N TRP A 163 5.93 5.49 -14.16
CA TRP A 163 5.19 4.50 -13.37
C TRP A 163 3.70 4.81 -13.35
N ALA A 164 2.90 3.76 -13.14
CA ALA A 164 1.45 3.87 -13.06
C ALA A 164 0.90 3.29 -11.75
N ALA A 165 -0.23 3.84 -11.32
CA ALA A 165 -1.11 3.22 -10.34
C ALA A 165 -2.55 3.28 -10.85
N ASP A 166 -3.28 2.20 -10.60
CA ASP A 166 -4.66 2.05 -11.04
C ASP A 166 -5.58 1.78 -9.85
N VAL A 167 -6.78 2.34 -9.90
CA VAL A 167 -7.85 2.08 -8.95
C VAL A 167 -8.96 1.33 -9.67
N TYR A 168 -9.37 0.25 -9.06
CA TYR A 168 -10.44 -0.63 -9.56
C TYR A 168 -11.55 -0.74 -8.52
N ARG A 169 -12.77 -0.88 -8.98
CA ARG A 169 -13.94 -1.15 -8.14
C ARG A 169 -14.59 -2.45 -8.55
N ARG A 170 -14.99 -3.26 -7.57
CA ARG A 170 -15.68 -4.52 -7.82
C ARG A 170 -16.98 -4.26 -8.58
N GLU A 171 -17.23 -5.04 -9.63
CA GLU A 171 -18.48 -5.01 -10.37
C GLU A 171 -19.61 -5.60 -9.51
N SER A 172 -20.76 -4.93 -9.49
CA SER A 172 -21.97 -5.47 -8.87
C SER A 172 -22.44 -6.67 -9.68
N GLN A 173 -22.68 -7.78 -9.00
CA GLN A 173 -23.31 -8.95 -9.62
C GLN A 173 -24.80 -8.69 -9.88
#